data_7d492560a70979b074403d62d66b0d64
#
_entry.id   7d492560a70979b074403d62d66b0d64
#
_cell.length_a   1.000
_cell.length_b   1.000
_cell.length_c   1.000
_cell.angle_alpha   90.00
_cell.angle_beta   90.00
_cell.angle_gamma   90.00
#
_symmetry.space_group_name_H-M   'P 1'
#
loop_
_entity.id
_entity.type
_entity.pdbx_description
1 polymer ?
#
loop_
_entity_poly.entity_id
_entity_poly.type
_entity_poly.pdbx_seq_one_letter_code
_entity_poly.pdbx_strand_id
1 'polypeptide(L)'
;MNKLKLSLFTVLLIFSVGCNQQKKDTGSVIHIDNIVDLTHTLNSDFPFIPVRKLTYPFELIPMATLDKNGVEANSWKIHEHLGTHTDAPNHFIANQKSLDQIDLKDLIVPVVVIDIEKKASESSDAELTVEDINLFEKKYGKIPDHSCVMMYSGWEKHLKDSLFVGLDNKQVKHYPGFSNEAIKFLVIKRNIAGIGVDGLSFDPGIDENYTGHKTLFTAGKWGVECVANLNKIPKTGATVIIGAPKVGKATGGFSRIIAVW
;
A
#
# COMPACT_ATOMS: atom_id res chain seq x y z
N MET A 1 -6.59 -65.30 -77.36
CA MET A 1 -6.17 -65.72 -75.98
C MET A 1 -5.53 -64.53 -75.32
N ASN A 2 -6.28 -63.65 -74.70
CA ASN A 2 -5.79 -62.43 -74.02
C ASN A 2 -5.88 -62.64 -72.50
N LYS A 3 -4.72 -62.66 -71.86
CA LYS A 3 -4.58 -62.73 -70.39
C LYS A 3 -4.77 -61.32 -69.80
N LEU A 4 -5.89 -61.12 -69.07
CA LEU A 4 -6.19 -59.93 -68.30
C LEU A 4 -5.32 -59.96 -67.04
N LYS A 5 -4.42 -58.95 -66.88
CA LYS A 5 -3.65 -58.77 -65.65
C LYS A 5 -4.46 -57.86 -64.73
N LEU A 6 -4.90 -58.42 -63.62
CA LEU A 6 -5.59 -57.69 -62.54
C LEU A 6 -4.50 -57.03 -61.65
N SER A 7 -4.45 -55.69 -61.70
CA SER A 7 -3.57 -54.92 -60.84
C SER A 7 -4.28 -54.59 -59.53
N LEU A 8 -3.77 -55.13 -58.42
CA LEU A 8 -4.29 -54.89 -57.08
C LEU A 8 -3.72 -53.57 -56.57
N PHE A 9 -4.53 -52.52 -56.50
CA PHE A 9 -4.16 -51.24 -55.86
C PHE A 9 -4.44 -51.35 -54.34
N THR A 10 -3.35 -51.44 -53.56
CA THR A 10 -3.40 -51.38 -52.11
C THR A 10 -3.46 -49.90 -51.67
N VAL A 11 -4.60 -49.46 -51.21
CA VAL A 11 -4.81 -48.11 -50.61
C VAL A 11 -4.31 -48.17 -49.16
N LEU A 12 -3.19 -47.52 -48.88
CA LEU A 12 -2.66 -47.35 -47.52
C LEU A 12 -3.36 -46.17 -46.86
N LEU A 13 -4.34 -46.42 -45.98
CA LEU A 13 -4.91 -45.39 -45.14
C LEU A 13 -3.96 -45.02 -43.99
N ILE A 14 -3.34 -43.87 -44.10
CA ILE A 14 -2.56 -43.29 -43.02
C ILE A 14 -3.52 -42.58 -42.06
N PHE A 15 -3.81 -43.21 -40.92
CA PHE A 15 -4.47 -42.57 -39.81
C PHE A 15 -3.46 -41.62 -39.13
N SER A 16 -3.53 -40.34 -39.41
CA SER A 16 -2.85 -39.31 -38.59
C SER A 16 -3.56 -39.19 -37.24
N VAL A 17 -3.01 -39.82 -36.22
CA VAL A 17 -3.41 -39.58 -34.83
C VAL A 17 -2.92 -38.15 -34.48
N GLY A 18 -3.85 -37.21 -34.62
CA GLY A 18 -3.64 -35.85 -34.11
C GLY A 18 -3.52 -35.90 -32.58
N CYS A 19 -2.28 -35.79 -32.09
CA CYS A 19 -2.04 -35.59 -30.67
C CYS A 19 -2.56 -34.22 -30.28
N ASN A 20 -3.81 -34.18 -29.77
CA ASN A 20 -4.41 -32.98 -29.20
C ASN A 20 -3.68 -32.71 -27.89
N GLN A 21 -2.57 -31.93 -27.95
CA GLN A 21 -1.99 -31.35 -26.72
C GLN A 21 -3.02 -30.41 -26.13
N GLN A 22 -3.82 -30.91 -25.20
CA GLN A 22 -4.52 -30.07 -24.27
C GLN A 22 -3.46 -29.18 -23.62
N LYS A 23 -3.48 -27.87 -23.93
CA LYS A 23 -2.80 -26.87 -23.11
C LYS A 23 -3.32 -27.11 -21.69
N LYS A 24 -2.49 -27.69 -20.82
CA LYS A 24 -2.69 -27.61 -19.39
C LYS A 24 -2.85 -26.12 -19.08
N ASP A 25 -4.06 -25.74 -18.73
CA ASP A 25 -4.33 -24.46 -18.11
C ASP A 25 -3.60 -24.52 -16.75
N THR A 26 -2.33 -24.10 -16.76
CA THR A 26 -1.59 -23.88 -15.53
C THR A 26 -2.18 -22.58 -14.98
N GLY A 27 -3.31 -22.69 -14.28
CA GLY A 27 -3.81 -21.61 -13.48
C GLY A 27 -2.60 -21.00 -12.75
N SER A 28 -2.43 -19.69 -12.84
CA SER A 28 -1.35 -18.99 -12.17
C SER A 28 -1.48 -19.24 -10.66
N VAL A 29 -0.64 -20.14 -10.14
CA VAL A 29 -0.54 -20.40 -8.71
C VAL A 29 0.24 -19.25 -8.12
N ILE A 30 -0.38 -18.47 -7.27
CA ILE A 30 0.32 -17.50 -6.44
C ILE A 30 0.96 -18.29 -5.30
N HIS A 31 2.28 -18.44 -5.35
CA HIS A 31 3.05 -18.96 -4.23
C HIS A 31 3.28 -17.82 -3.25
N ILE A 32 2.85 -18.00 -2.00
CA ILE A 32 3.11 -17.09 -0.89
C ILE A 32 3.98 -17.86 0.10
N ASP A 33 5.27 -17.59 0.08
CA ASP A 33 6.22 -18.22 1.01
C ASP A 33 6.36 -17.42 2.29
N ASN A 34 6.17 -16.11 2.21
CA ASN A 34 6.27 -15.20 3.34
C ASN A 34 5.08 -14.24 3.37
N ILE A 35 4.64 -13.92 4.57
CA ILE A 35 3.57 -12.97 4.83
C ILE A 35 3.92 -12.12 6.04
N VAL A 36 3.75 -10.79 5.91
CA VAL A 36 3.94 -9.83 7.01
C VAL A 36 2.73 -8.92 7.11
N ASP A 37 2.24 -8.77 8.34
CA ASP A 37 1.24 -7.78 8.68
C ASP A 37 1.90 -6.41 8.85
N LEU A 38 1.51 -5.47 8.01
CA LEU A 38 1.99 -4.09 8.00
C LEU A 38 1.04 -3.14 8.72
N THR A 39 0.19 -3.65 9.63
CA THR A 39 -0.85 -2.88 10.31
C THR A 39 -0.58 -2.83 11.80
N HIS A 40 -0.59 -1.65 12.39
CA HIS A 40 -0.58 -1.51 13.84
C HIS A 40 -1.92 -1.91 14.47
N THR A 41 -1.86 -2.51 15.66
CA THR A 41 -3.07 -2.69 16.46
C THR A 41 -3.61 -1.33 16.89
N LEU A 42 -4.85 -1.05 16.52
CA LEU A 42 -5.52 0.18 16.91
C LEU A 42 -6.16 0.03 18.29
N ASN A 43 -5.83 0.96 19.18
CA ASN A 43 -6.36 1.07 20.53
C ASN A 43 -6.56 2.56 20.91
N SER A 44 -7.09 2.83 22.10
CA SER A 44 -7.44 4.19 22.55
C SER A 44 -6.26 5.13 22.75
N ASP A 45 -5.06 4.60 22.89
CA ASP A 45 -3.80 5.33 23.08
C ASP A 45 -2.98 5.47 21.80
N PHE A 46 -3.52 5.03 20.65
CA PHE A 46 -2.87 5.25 19.37
C PHE A 46 -2.71 6.75 19.10
N PRO A 47 -1.48 7.24 18.84
CA PRO A 47 -1.24 8.67 18.64
C PRO A 47 -1.84 9.17 17.31
N PHE A 48 -2.27 10.42 17.30
CA PHE A 48 -2.80 11.10 16.13
C PHE A 48 -2.48 12.60 16.19
N ILE A 49 -2.55 13.27 15.05
CA ILE A 49 -2.41 14.73 14.97
C ILE A 49 -3.68 15.37 15.55
N PRO A 50 -3.57 16.16 16.64
CA PRO A 50 -4.74 16.78 17.26
C PRO A 50 -5.25 17.94 16.40
N VAL A 51 -6.39 17.77 15.75
CA VAL A 51 -7.10 18.81 15.01
C VAL A 51 -8.45 19.03 15.68
N ARG A 52 -8.66 20.23 16.23
CA ARG A 52 -9.86 20.55 17.00
C ARG A 52 -11.15 20.18 16.26
N LYS A 53 -12.01 19.37 16.88
CA LYS A 53 -13.30 18.86 16.36
C LYS A 53 -13.21 17.87 15.20
N LEU A 54 -12.02 17.59 14.66
CA LEU A 54 -11.87 16.65 13.54
C LEU A 54 -11.28 15.31 13.97
N THR A 55 -10.34 15.34 14.93
CA THR A 55 -9.66 14.13 15.41
C THR A 55 -10.00 13.84 16.87
N TYR A 56 -10.05 12.58 17.23
CA TYR A 56 -10.35 12.08 18.57
C TYR A 56 -9.77 10.67 18.73
N PRO A 57 -9.52 10.18 19.96
CA PRO A 57 -9.04 8.84 20.19
C PRO A 57 -10.00 7.77 19.65
N PHE A 58 -9.46 6.60 19.33
CA PHE A 58 -10.28 5.42 19.07
C PHE A 58 -11.05 5.03 20.34
N GLU A 59 -12.33 4.71 20.19
CA GLU A 59 -13.15 4.18 21.27
C GLU A 59 -13.76 2.83 20.85
N LEU A 60 -13.51 1.79 21.67
CA LEU A 60 -14.23 0.51 21.60
C LEU A 60 -15.36 0.56 22.62
N ILE A 61 -16.60 0.58 22.15
CA ILE A 61 -17.80 0.76 22.96
C ILE A 61 -18.52 -0.58 23.10
N PRO A 62 -18.54 -1.22 24.28
CA PRO A 62 -19.27 -2.46 24.49
C PRO A 62 -20.78 -2.27 24.30
N MET A 63 -21.39 -3.06 23.43
CA MET A 63 -22.82 -3.06 23.14
C MET A 63 -23.55 -4.26 23.76
N ALA A 64 -22.87 -5.40 23.84
CA ALA A 64 -23.36 -6.63 24.46
C ALA A 64 -22.21 -7.40 25.07
N THR A 65 -22.48 -8.20 26.13
CA THR A 65 -21.50 -9.06 26.78
C THR A 65 -22.02 -10.51 26.86
N LEU A 66 -21.11 -11.48 26.85
CA LEU A 66 -21.47 -12.91 26.94
C LEU A 66 -22.35 -13.20 28.14
N ASP A 67 -22.03 -12.67 29.32
CA ASP A 67 -22.77 -12.93 30.57
C ASP A 67 -24.21 -12.43 30.54
N LYS A 68 -24.46 -11.28 29.89
CA LYS A 68 -25.79 -10.63 29.89
C LYS A 68 -26.63 -10.99 28.69
N ASN A 69 -25.98 -11.18 27.54
CA ASN A 69 -26.66 -11.24 26.24
C ASN A 69 -26.39 -12.55 25.48
N GLY A 70 -25.47 -13.41 25.98
CA GLY A 70 -25.04 -14.61 25.26
C GLY A 70 -24.23 -14.35 23.98
N VAL A 71 -23.86 -13.09 23.74
CA VAL A 71 -23.05 -12.63 22.61
C VAL A 71 -22.18 -11.46 23.06
N GLU A 72 -20.97 -11.36 22.50
CA GLU A 72 -20.13 -10.19 22.68
C GLU A 72 -20.17 -9.33 21.41
N ALA A 73 -20.49 -8.06 21.56
CA ALA A 73 -20.53 -7.11 20.46
C ALA A 73 -20.07 -5.72 20.89
N ASN A 74 -19.34 -5.04 20.01
CA ASN A 74 -18.81 -3.71 20.25
C ASN A 74 -19.13 -2.79 19.08
N SER A 75 -19.24 -1.51 19.35
CA SER A 75 -19.23 -0.43 18.37
C SER A 75 -17.85 0.23 18.36
N TRP A 76 -17.44 0.73 17.20
CA TRP A 76 -16.21 1.50 17.05
C TRP A 76 -16.56 2.96 16.79
N LYS A 77 -15.89 3.86 17.54
CA LYS A 77 -15.86 5.27 17.21
C LYS A 77 -14.46 5.62 16.76
N ILE A 78 -14.33 5.97 15.48
CA ILE A 78 -13.05 6.19 14.79
C ILE A 78 -13.24 7.34 13.78
N HIS A 79 -12.23 8.19 13.61
CA HIS A 79 -12.15 9.07 12.43
C HIS A 79 -11.34 8.38 11.31
N GLU A 80 -11.56 8.78 10.06
CA GLU A 80 -11.05 8.08 8.86
C GLU A 80 -9.53 7.94 8.84
N HIS A 81 -8.80 8.94 9.36
CA HIS A 81 -7.34 9.06 9.32
C HIS A 81 -6.72 8.75 10.68
N LEU A 82 -6.95 7.54 11.20
CA LEU A 82 -6.42 7.08 12.50
C LEU A 82 -5.82 5.68 12.39
N GLY A 83 -4.64 5.50 12.99
CA GLY A 83 -3.92 4.23 12.93
C GLY A 83 -3.32 3.98 11.54
N THR A 84 -3.06 2.74 11.21
CA THR A 84 -2.69 2.37 9.84
C THR A 84 -3.90 2.53 8.93
N HIS A 85 -3.85 3.47 8.00
CA HIS A 85 -4.99 3.83 7.18
C HIS A 85 -4.60 4.14 5.74
N THR A 86 -5.59 4.14 4.87
CA THR A 86 -5.46 4.53 3.46
C THR A 86 -6.15 5.85 3.23
N ASP A 87 -5.47 6.77 2.54
CA ASP A 87 -6.00 8.03 2.06
C ASP A 87 -6.43 7.95 0.61
N ALA A 88 -7.62 8.42 0.32
CA ALA A 88 -8.15 8.53 -1.03
C ALA A 88 -7.88 9.93 -1.61
N PRO A 89 -7.83 10.06 -2.95
CA PRO A 89 -7.58 11.34 -3.62
C PRO A 89 -8.53 12.47 -3.23
N ASN A 90 -9.80 12.17 -2.91
CA ASN A 90 -10.78 13.16 -2.49
C ASN A 90 -10.52 13.76 -1.09
N HIS A 91 -9.51 13.26 -0.36
CA HIS A 91 -9.14 13.83 0.94
C HIS A 91 -8.69 15.29 0.84
N PHE A 92 -7.91 15.62 -0.18
CA PHE A 92 -7.42 16.99 -0.41
C PHE A 92 -7.89 17.61 -1.72
N ILE A 93 -8.38 16.82 -2.68
CA ILE A 93 -8.73 17.30 -4.02
C ILE A 93 -10.21 17.05 -4.30
N ALA A 94 -10.98 18.13 -4.40
CA ALA A 94 -12.41 18.06 -4.70
C ALA A 94 -12.68 17.30 -6.01
N ASN A 95 -13.75 16.50 -6.03
CA ASN A 95 -14.21 15.71 -7.17
C ASN A 95 -13.24 14.61 -7.64
N GLN A 96 -12.23 14.28 -6.87
CA GLN A 96 -11.40 13.10 -7.08
C GLN A 96 -12.06 11.83 -6.51
N LYS A 97 -11.48 10.66 -6.80
CA LYS A 97 -11.97 9.35 -6.34
C LYS A 97 -12.01 9.30 -4.82
N SER A 98 -13.14 8.86 -4.27
CA SER A 98 -13.27 8.45 -2.86
C SER A 98 -12.73 7.04 -2.65
N LEU A 99 -12.59 6.65 -1.38
CA LEU A 99 -11.99 5.37 -0.99
C LEU A 99 -12.69 4.16 -1.65
N ASP A 100 -14.00 4.16 -1.73
CA ASP A 100 -14.81 3.11 -2.37
C ASP A 100 -14.67 3.05 -3.91
N GLN A 101 -14.07 4.09 -4.52
CA GLN A 101 -13.88 4.23 -5.96
C GLN A 101 -12.45 3.88 -6.43
N ILE A 102 -11.54 3.56 -5.51
CA ILE A 102 -10.20 3.10 -5.87
C ILE A 102 -10.35 1.70 -6.51
N ASP A 103 -9.76 1.52 -7.69
CA ASP A 103 -9.81 0.24 -8.42
C ASP A 103 -9.04 -0.84 -7.65
N LEU A 104 -9.59 -2.06 -7.56
CA LEU A 104 -8.92 -3.18 -6.86
C LEU A 104 -7.53 -3.50 -7.39
N LYS A 105 -7.30 -3.33 -8.70
CA LYS A 105 -5.97 -3.52 -9.31
C LYS A 105 -4.92 -2.54 -8.78
N ASP A 106 -5.36 -1.38 -8.25
CA ASP A 106 -4.49 -0.37 -7.68
C ASP A 106 -4.20 -0.64 -6.19
N LEU A 107 -4.94 -1.58 -5.55
CA LEU A 107 -4.80 -1.97 -4.14
C LEU A 107 -3.99 -3.27 -3.95
N ILE A 108 -3.62 -3.96 -5.02
CA ILE A 108 -2.78 -5.16 -4.99
C ILE A 108 -1.65 -4.95 -6.00
N VAL A 109 -0.51 -4.49 -5.53
CA VAL A 109 0.57 -3.98 -6.39
C VAL A 109 1.95 -4.38 -5.88
N PRO A 110 2.98 -4.45 -6.74
CA PRO A 110 4.35 -4.57 -6.28
C PRO A 110 4.70 -3.46 -5.29
N VAL A 111 5.50 -3.78 -4.28
CA VAL A 111 5.99 -2.79 -3.31
C VAL A 111 7.50 -2.69 -3.34
N VAL A 112 8.01 -1.48 -3.22
CA VAL A 112 9.42 -1.21 -2.94
C VAL A 112 9.54 -0.40 -1.65
N VAL A 113 10.58 -0.68 -0.87
CA VAL A 113 10.85 0.02 0.40
C VAL A 113 12.16 0.78 0.30
N ILE A 114 12.06 2.11 0.30
CA ILE A 114 13.22 3.00 0.33
C ILE A 114 13.51 3.37 1.78
N ASP A 115 14.73 3.08 2.22
CA ASP A 115 15.17 3.19 3.59
C ASP A 115 15.92 4.50 3.80
N ILE A 116 15.37 5.35 4.66
CA ILE A 116 15.98 6.61 5.12
C ILE A 116 16.16 6.66 6.64
N GLU A 117 16.12 5.50 7.34
CA GLU A 117 16.20 5.42 8.80
C GLU A 117 17.41 6.19 9.35
N LYS A 118 18.57 6.08 8.70
CA LYS A 118 19.76 6.81 9.12
C LYS A 118 19.53 8.32 9.07
N LYS A 119 18.98 8.87 7.98
CA LYS A 119 18.67 10.30 7.84
C LYS A 119 17.66 10.74 8.90
N ALA A 120 16.62 9.95 9.12
CA ALA A 120 15.58 10.21 10.12
C ALA A 120 16.11 10.16 11.56
N SER A 121 17.13 9.34 11.84
CA SER A 121 17.78 9.31 13.15
C SER A 121 18.66 10.53 13.43
N GLU A 122 19.13 11.20 12.38
CA GLU A 122 19.94 12.42 12.46
C GLU A 122 19.10 13.70 12.49
N SER A 123 17.89 13.65 11.88
CA SER A 123 16.96 14.79 11.83
C SER A 123 15.50 14.30 11.74
N SER A 124 14.64 14.80 12.64
CA SER A 124 13.21 14.57 12.58
C SER A 124 12.55 15.14 11.30
N ASP A 125 13.17 16.14 10.68
CA ASP A 125 12.71 16.76 9.44
C ASP A 125 13.38 16.14 8.19
N ALA A 126 13.84 14.89 8.31
CA ALA A 126 14.43 14.18 7.18
C ALA A 126 13.41 13.93 6.08
N GLU A 127 13.84 14.11 4.84
CA GLU A 127 13.02 13.87 3.67
C GLU A 127 13.59 12.73 2.82
N LEU A 128 12.69 11.90 2.25
CA LEU A 128 13.01 11.05 1.12
C LEU A 128 13.05 11.92 -0.15
N THR A 129 14.21 12.00 -0.77
CA THR A 129 14.49 12.89 -1.91
C THR A 129 14.57 12.12 -3.24
N VAL A 130 14.61 12.83 -4.36
CA VAL A 130 14.89 12.24 -5.68
C VAL A 130 16.26 11.56 -5.73
N GLU A 131 17.25 12.06 -4.97
CA GLU A 131 18.55 11.42 -4.88
C GLU A 131 18.47 10.06 -4.20
N ASP A 132 17.71 9.93 -3.10
CA ASP A 132 17.49 8.66 -2.44
C ASP A 132 16.82 7.64 -3.39
N ILE A 133 15.86 8.09 -4.20
CA ILE A 133 15.23 7.25 -5.23
C ILE A 133 16.26 6.78 -6.26
N ASN A 134 17.10 7.68 -6.76
CA ASN A 134 18.13 7.33 -7.73
C ASN A 134 19.18 6.37 -7.16
N LEU A 135 19.58 6.55 -5.90
CA LEU A 135 20.48 5.64 -5.19
C LEU A 135 19.84 4.25 -5.00
N PHE A 136 18.57 4.22 -4.62
CA PHE A 136 17.80 2.98 -4.52
C PHE A 136 17.78 2.25 -5.88
N GLU A 137 17.43 2.95 -6.95
CA GLU A 137 17.35 2.35 -8.29
C GLU A 137 18.70 1.87 -8.82
N LYS A 138 19.78 2.57 -8.51
CA LYS A 138 21.13 2.13 -8.85
C LYS A 138 21.49 0.79 -8.20
N LYS A 139 20.98 0.55 -6.99
CA LYS A 139 21.28 -0.65 -6.20
C LYS A 139 20.34 -1.83 -6.50
N TYR A 140 19.05 -1.55 -6.63
CA TYR A 140 18.00 -2.58 -6.68
C TYR A 140 17.28 -2.70 -8.02
N GLY A 141 17.60 -1.83 -8.97
CA GLY A 141 16.88 -1.72 -10.24
C GLY A 141 15.77 -0.67 -10.21
N LYS A 142 15.29 -0.34 -11.40
CA LYS A 142 14.23 0.66 -11.58
C LYS A 142 12.96 0.28 -10.81
N ILE A 143 12.34 1.26 -10.16
CA ILE A 143 11.04 1.10 -9.51
C ILE A 143 10.03 0.58 -10.55
N PRO A 144 9.33 -0.55 -10.27
CA PRO A 144 8.36 -1.11 -11.19
C PRO A 144 7.21 -0.14 -11.48
N ASP A 145 6.74 -0.14 -12.71
CA ASP A 145 5.52 0.57 -13.08
C ASP A 145 4.34 0.07 -12.22
N HIS A 146 3.43 0.96 -11.89
CA HIS A 146 2.24 0.64 -11.10
C HIS A 146 2.54 -0.02 -9.74
N SER A 147 3.62 0.39 -9.08
CA SER A 147 4.00 -0.09 -7.74
C SER A 147 3.62 0.88 -6.63
N CYS A 148 3.62 0.39 -5.39
CA CYS A 148 3.62 1.21 -4.17
C CYS A 148 5.06 1.49 -3.76
N VAL A 149 5.39 2.74 -3.47
CA VAL A 149 6.70 3.13 -2.91
C VAL A 149 6.52 3.47 -1.45
N MET A 150 7.11 2.67 -0.57
CA MET A 150 7.06 2.88 0.88
C MET A 150 8.37 3.44 1.39
N MET A 151 8.30 4.51 2.17
CA MET A 151 9.42 5.08 2.90
C MET A 151 9.51 4.41 4.27
N TYR A 152 10.66 3.80 4.57
CA TYR A 152 11.00 3.35 5.90
C TYR A 152 11.92 4.37 6.57
N SER A 153 11.41 5.03 7.60
CA SER A 153 12.15 6.01 8.39
C SER A 153 12.52 5.51 9.79
N GLY A 154 12.01 4.32 10.18
CA GLY A 154 12.15 3.80 11.53
C GLY A 154 11.32 4.59 12.55
N TRP A 155 10.35 5.41 12.09
CA TRP A 155 9.57 6.29 12.96
C TRP A 155 8.59 5.52 13.84
N GLU A 156 8.16 4.32 13.42
CA GLU A 156 7.30 3.45 14.22
C GLU A 156 7.82 3.16 15.63
N LYS A 157 9.14 3.25 15.86
CA LYS A 157 9.74 3.08 17.20
C LYS A 157 9.28 4.13 18.21
N HIS A 158 8.81 5.28 17.73
CA HIS A 158 8.31 6.40 18.54
C HIS A 158 6.81 6.34 18.81
N LEU A 159 6.11 5.29 18.39
CA LEU A 159 4.65 5.16 18.53
C LEU A 159 4.13 5.37 19.96
N LYS A 160 4.98 5.13 20.97
CA LYS A 160 4.64 5.26 22.40
C LYS A 160 5.20 6.51 23.07
N ASP A 161 5.82 7.39 22.32
CA ASP A 161 6.39 8.62 22.86
C ASP A 161 5.93 9.85 22.06
N SER A 162 6.20 11.04 22.61
CA SER A 162 5.77 12.31 22.02
C SER A 162 6.44 12.64 20.67
N LEU A 163 7.56 12.00 20.36
CA LEU A 163 8.24 12.21 19.09
C LEU A 163 7.42 11.69 17.90
N PHE A 164 6.54 10.71 18.12
CA PHE A 164 5.72 10.21 17.02
C PHE A 164 4.90 11.32 16.38
N VAL A 165 4.27 12.17 17.18
CA VAL A 165 3.54 13.37 16.74
C VAL A 165 4.50 14.55 16.49
N GLY A 166 5.58 14.62 17.25
CA GLY A 166 6.69 15.54 17.06
C GLY A 166 6.38 17.02 17.23
N LEU A 167 5.37 17.39 18.04
CA LEU A 167 5.02 18.81 18.27
C LEU A 167 6.08 19.50 19.11
N ASP A 168 6.60 20.62 18.62
CA ASP A 168 7.47 21.53 19.36
C ASP A 168 6.66 22.54 20.21
N ASN A 169 7.37 23.42 20.91
CA ASN A 169 6.78 24.46 21.76
C ASN A 169 5.97 25.51 20.95
N LYS A 170 6.16 25.58 19.63
CA LYS A 170 5.43 26.46 18.72
C LYS A 170 4.28 25.74 18.01
N GLN A 171 4.04 24.48 18.38
CA GLN A 171 3.05 23.59 17.74
C GLN A 171 3.38 23.25 16.28
N VAL A 172 4.66 23.35 15.89
CA VAL A 172 5.16 22.83 14.61
C VAL A 172 5.44 21.34 14.78
N LYS A 173 5.06 20.57 13.80
CA LYS A 173 5.28 19.11 13.76
C LYS A 173 6.65 18.80 13.16
N HIS A 174 7.33 17.78 13.69
CA HIS A 174 8.64 17.33 13.26
C HIS A 174 8.64 15.81 13.12
N TYR A 175 8.44 15.30 11.93
CA TYR A 175 8.55 13.88 11.56
C TYR A 175 8.93 13.75 10.08
N PRO A 176 9.61 12.64 9.70
CA PRO A 176 10.08 12.43 8.33
C PRO A 176 8.94 12.31 7.33
N GLY A 177 9.20 12.70 6.08
CA GLY A 177 8.25 12.56 4.97
C GLY A 177 8.94 12.45 3.62
N PHE A 178 8.16 12.44 2.56
CA PHE A 178 8.65 12.59 1.20
C PHE A 178 8.82 14.07 0.86
N SER A 179 9.91 14.44 0.20
CA SER A 179 9.94 15.75 -0.45
C SER A 179 8.90 15.82 -1.56
N ASN A 180 8.31 16.98 -1.77
CA ASN A 180 7.32 17.18 -2.85
C ASN A 180 7.90 16.86 -4.24
N GLU A 181 9.18 17.13 -4.46
CA GLU A 181 9.91 16.80 -5.67
C GLU A 181 10.03 15.29 -5.87
N ALA A 182 10.22 14.52 -4.78
CA ALA A 182 10.24 13.06 -4.84
C ALA A 182 8.86 12.50 -5.24
N ILE A 183 7.78 13.02 -4.67
CA ILE A 183 6.41 12.61 -5.04
C ILE A 183 6.14 12.94 -6.50
N LYS A 184 6.46 14.15 -6.97
CA LYS A 184 6.34 14.53 -8.40
C LYS A 184 7.12 13.60 -9.31
N PHE A 185 8.36 13.27 -8.92
CA PHE A 185 9.20 12.35 -9.69
C PHE A 185 8.57 10.95 -9.77
N LEU A 186 8.10 10.40 -8.64
CA LEU A 186 7.46 9.10 -8.58
C LEU A 186 6.20 9.03 -9.43
N VAL A 187 5.35 10.04 -9.34
CA VAL A 187 4.09 10.13 -10.11
C VAL A 187 4.36 10.23 -11.60
N ILE A 188 5.24 11.16 -12.01
CA ILE A 188 5.43 11.50 -13.43
C ILE A 188 6.41 10.54 -14.12
N LYS A 189 7.47 10.13 -13.44
CA LYS A 189 8.57 9.37 -14.05
C LYS A 189 8.52 7.87 -13.74
N ARG A 190 7.73 7.45 -12.76
CA ARG A 190 7.63 6.04 -12.33
C ARG A 190 6.21 5.49 -12.38
N ASN A 191 5.21 6.36 -12.64
CA ASN A 191 3.80 5.99 -12.76
C ASN A 191 3.35 5.04 -11.63
N ILE A 192 3.66 5.39 -10.38
CA ILE A 192 3.34 4.58 -9.21
C ILE A 192 1.82 4.47 -9.00
N ALA A 193 1.36 3.46 -8.27
CA ALA A 193 -0.02 3.32 -7.82
C ALA A 193 -0.30 4.16 -6.57
N GLY A 194 0.62 4.17 -5.62
CA GLY A 194 0.52 4.91 -4.37
C GLY A 194 1.84 4.97 -3.63
N ILE A 195 1.83 5.64 -2.48
CA ILE A 195 2.98 5.72 -1.56
C ILE A 195 2.59 5.30 -0.14
N GLY A 196 3.58 5.01 0.71
CA GLY A 196 3.34 4.71 2.12
C GLY A 196 4.47 5.14 3.04
N VAL A 197 4.15 5.34 4.32
CA VAL A 197 5.12 5.72 5.36
C VAL A 197 4.84 5.02 6.68
N ASP A 198 5.88 4.85 7.49
CA ASP A 198 5.79 4.35 8.86
C ASP A 198 5.53 5.47 9.90
N GLY A 199 5.37 6.71 9.44
CA GLY A 199 5.02 7.88 10.25
C GLY A 199 3.56 8.31 10.11
N LEU A 200 3.22 9.44 10.75
CA LEU A 200 1.86 10.00 10.80
C LEU A 200 1.39 10.63 9.50
N SER A 201 2.31 11.01 8.61
CA SER A 201 2.02 11.62 7.33
C SER A 201 3.13 11.33 6.35
N PHE A 202 2.80 11.24 5.06
CA PHE A 202 3.83 11.18 4.04
C PHE A 202 4.36 12.57 3.63
N ASP A 203 3.70 13.68 4.01
CA ASP A 203 4.37 14.99 4.03
C ASP A 203 5.30 15.09 5.24
N PRO A 204 6.44 15.77 5.14
CA PRO A 204 7.26 16.11 6.29
C PRO A 204 6.46 16.91 7.34
N GLY A 205 6.71 16.70 8.62
CA GLY A 205 5.98 17.37 9.70
C GLY A 205 5.96 18.91 9.58
N ILE A 206 7.03 19.49 9.05
CA ILE A 206 7.19 20.92 8.83
C ILE A 206 6.39 21.47 7.64
N ASP A 207 5.84 20.59 6.77
CA ASP A 207 4.99 21.04 5.64
C ASP A 207 3.55 21.29 6.10
N GLU A 208 3.26 22.48 6.56
CA GLU A 208 1.91 22.90 6.96
C GLU A 208 0.91 23.01 5.78
N ASN A 209 1.40 23.00 4.55
CA ASN A 209 0.58 23.14 3.34
C ASN A 209 0.16 21.82 2.72
N TYR A 210 0.67 20.67 3.23
CA TYR A 210 0.38 19.33 2.70
C TYR A 210 0.63 19.25 1.18
N THR A 211 1.81 19.71 0.75
CA THR A 211 2.13 19.83 -0.68
C THR A 211 2.26 18.47 -1.35
N GLY A 212 2.75 17.48 -0.63
CA GLY A 212 2.84 16.10 -1.09
C GLY A 212 1.47 15.46 -1.27
N HIS A 213 0.56 15.60 -0.29
CA HIS A 213 -0.84 15.16 -0.43
C HIS A 213 -1.49 15.74 -1.68
N LYS A 214 -1.40 17.06 -1.85
CA LYS A 214 -1.98 17.73 -3.03
C LYS A 214 -1.40 17.23 -4.33
N THR A 215 -0.08 17.03 -4.39
CA THR A 215 0.59 16.49 -5.58
C THR A 215 0.16 15.08 -5.91
N LEU A 216 0.17 14.19 -4.91
CA LEU A 216 -0.20 12.77 -5.06
C LEU A 216 -1.67 12.63 -5.51
N PHE A 217 -2.57 13.30 -4.80
CA PHE A 217 -4.01 13.16 -5.02
C PHE A 217 -4.50 13.88 -6.28
N THR A 218 -3.85 14.96 -6.71
CA THR A 218 -4.10 15.57 -8.04
C THR A 218 -3.82 14.56 -9.16
N ALA A 219 -2.83 13.68 -8.97
CA ALA A 219 -2.54 12.61 -9.91
C ALA A 219 -3.46 11.38 -9.78
N GLY A 220 -4.45 11.41 -8.86
CA GLY A 220 -5.39 10.33 -8.63
C GLY A 220 -4.78 9.10 -7.96
N LYS A 221 -3.65 9.26 -7.27
CA LYS A 221 -2.94 8.20 -6.54
C LYS A 221 -3.36 8.21 -5.06
N TRP A 222 -3.22 7.07 -4.38
CA TRP A 222 -3.55 6.92 -2.95
C TRP A 222 -2.29 6.95 -2.06
N GLY A 223 -2.49 7.22 -0.76
CA GLY A 223 -1.46 7.14 0.26
C GLY A 223 -1.81 6.16 1.37
N VAL A 224 -0.82 5.62 2.08
CA VAL A 224 -1.00 4.88 3.33
C VAL A 224 -0.06 5.42 4.39
N GLU A 225 -0.57 5.58 5.62
CA GLU A 225 0.14 6.17 6.73
C GLU A 225 0.16 5.24 7.93
N CYS A 226 1.10 5.45 8.86
CA CYS A 226 1.31 4.60 10.02
C CYS A 226 1.47 3.13 9.65
N VAL A 227 2.29 2.82 8.64
CA VAL A 227 2.57 1.45 8.21
C VAL A 227 3.54 0.80 9.19
N ALA A 228 3.22 -0.41 9.66
CA ALA A 228 4.06 -1.17 10.58
C ALA A 228 5.07 -2.06 9.86
N ASN A 229 6.14 -2.44 10.54
CA ASN A 229 7.02 -3.55 10.16
C ASN A 229 7.69 -3.43 8.76
N LEU A 230 7.87 -2.25 8.21
CA LEU A 230 8.50 -2.05 6.90
C LEU A 230 9.94 -2.59 6.81
N ASN A 231 10.61 -2.71 7.94
CA ASN A 231 11.94 -3.33 8.04
C ASN A 231 11.94 -4.86 7.89
N LYS A 232 10.78 -5.50 7.97
CA LYS A 232 10.62 -6.98 7.89
C LYS A 232 10.33 -7.47 6.49
N ILE A 233 10.10 -6.60 5.54
CA ILE A 233 9.85 -6.98 4.15
C ILE A 233 11.05 -6.67 3.26
N PRO A 234 11.24 -7.39 2.14
CA PRO A 234 12.35 -7.13 1.24
C PRO A 234 12.23 -5.74 0.59
N LYS A 235 13.35 -5.15 0.23
CA LYS A 235 13.38 -3.83 -0.43
C LYS A 235 12.71 -3.84 -1.81
N THR A 236 12.64 -5.01 -2.45
CA THR A 236 11.95 -5.26 -3.74
C THR A 236 11.44 -6.69 -3.78
N GLY A 237 10.50 -7.00 -4.68
CA GLY A 237 10.02 -8.36 -4.94
C GLY A 237 8.80 -8.79 -4.12
N ALA A 238 8.36 -7.99 -3.16
CA ALA A 238 7.10 -8.22 -2.46
C ALA A 238 5.92 -7.58 -3.20
N THR A 239 4.73 -8.10 -2.93
CA THR A 239 3.43 -7.52 -3.30
C THR A 239 2.75 -7.02 -2.04
N VAL A 240 2.21 -5.81 -2.08
CA VAL A 240 1.37 -5.27 -1.00
C VAL A 240 -0.11 -5.40 -1.36
N ILE A 241 -0.89 -5.78 -0.37
CA ILE A 241 -2.35 -5.85 -0.41
C ILE A 241 -2.88 -4.78 0.55
N ILE A 242 -3.57 -3.78 0.01
CA ILE A 242 -4.17 -2.69 0.77
C ILE A 242 -5.63 -3.04 1.03
N GLY A 243 -5.93 -3.46 2.25
CA GLY A 243 -7.28 -3.80 2.71
C GLY A 243 -8.09 -2.56 3.09
N ALA A 244 -8.21 -1.60 2.17
CA ALA A 244 -9.00 -0.39 2.39
C ALA A 244 -10.49 -0.70 2.51
N PRO A 245 -11.23 -0.11 3.48
CA PRO A 245 -12.65 -0.36 3.63
C PRO A 245 -13.44 0.29 2.49
N LYS A 246 -14.46 -0.42 1.98
CA LYS A 246 -15.31 0.10 0.91
C LYS A 246 -16.46 0.94 1.46
N VAL A 247 -16.12 2.10 2.00
CA VAL A 247 -17.07 3.06 2.56
C VAL A 247 -17.37 4.16 1.55
N GLY A 248 -18.62 4.32 1.17
CA GLY A 248 -19.04 5.27 0.15
C GLY A 248 -18.71 6.71 0.51
N LYS A 249 -18.04 7.44 -0.40
CA LYS A 249 -17.61 8.84 -0.26
C LYS A 249 -16.55 9.09 0.83
N ALA A 250 -16.03 8.06 1.49
CA ALA A 250 -14.98 8.23 2.50
C ALA A 250 -13.72 8.82 1.88
N THR A 251 -13.02 9.66 2.66
CA THR A 251 -11.77 10.28 2.25
C THR A 251 -10.56 9.46 2.65
N GLY A 252 -10.75 8.52 3.57
CA GLY A 252 -9.77 7.57 4.06
C GLY A 252 -10.42 6.50 4.93
N GLY A 253 -9.61 5.57 5.45
CA GLY A 253 -10.13 4.57 6.36
C GLY A 253 -9.07 3.62 6.90
N PHE A 254 -9.26 3.21 8.17
CA PHE A 254 -8.43 2.22 8.82
C PHE A 254 -8.33 0.95 7.95
N SER A 255 -7.11 0.54 7.63
CA SER A 255 -6.85 -0.48 6.62
C SER A 255 -5.98 -1.61 7.18
N ARG A 256 -6.30 -2.87 6.81
CA ARG A 256 -5.37 -3.98 7.02
C ARG A 256 -4.44 -4.07 5.82
N ILE A 257 -3.16 -3.82 6.05
CA ILE A 257 -2.12 -3.84 5.02
C ILE A 257 -1.26 -5.08 5.19
N ILE A 258 -1.07 -5.84 4.12
CA ILE A 258 -0.36 -7.11 4.14
C ILE A 258 0.67 -7.11 3.02
N ALA A 259 1.90 -7.52 3.32
CA ALA A 259 2.90 -7.82 2.32
C ALA A 259 3.09 -9.32 2.17
N VAL A 260 3.27 -9.77 0.92
CA VAL A 260 3.51 -11.18 0.57
C VAL A 260 4.62 -11.29 -0.46
N TRP A 261 5.46 -12.36 -0.39
CA TRP A 261 6.50 -12.66 -1.37
C TRP A 261 6.96 -14.11 -1.32
#